data_6fb3257e4799faefec4fad5406238faf
#
_entry.id   6fb3257e4799faefec4fad5406238faf
#
_cell.length_a   1.000
_cell.length_b   1.000
_cell.length_c   1.000
_cell.angle_alpha   90.00
_cell.angle_beta   90.00
_cell.angle_gamma   90.00
#
_symmetry.space_group_name_H-M   'P 1'
#
loop_
_entity.id
_entity.type
_entity.pdbx_description
1 polymer ?
#
loop_
_entity_poly.entity_id
_entity_poly.type
_entity_poly.pdbx_seq_one_letter_code
_entity_poly.pdbx_strand_id
1 'polypeptide(L)' 'MICRYFRVAHRDMVYLKFILEAYEGMNIMSTVDNAAGIIRIAIMPGFEADMDALLADLGRQVPMEPSAIPA' A
#
# COMPACT_ATOMS: atom_id res chain seq x y z
N MET A 1 -9.85 0.82 -11.76
CA MET A 1 -8.85 0.45 -10.74
C MET A 1 -8.70 1.58 -9.74
N ILE A 2 -8.75 1.28 -8.45
CA ILE A 2 -8.62 2.27 -7.38
C ILE A 2 -7.22 2.21 -6.82
N CYS A 3 -6.62 3.37 -6.58
CA CYS A 3 -5.27 3.44 -6.01
C CYS A 3 -5.31 4.11 -4.64
N ARG A 4 -4.53 3.56 -3.70
CA ARG A 4 -4.31 4.15 -2.37
C ARG A 4 -2.86 4.54 -2.25
N TYR A 5 -2.59 5.70 -1.70
CA TYR A 5 -1.25 6.23 -1.53
C TYR A 5 -0.94 6.38 -0.05
N PHE A 6 0.24 5.91 0.35
CA PHE A 6 0.69 5.99 1.74
C PHE A 6 2.13 6.42 1.81
N ARG A 7 2.45 7.14 2.89
CA ARG A 7 3.84 7.38 3.26
C ARG A 7 4.22 6.37 4.34
N VAL A 8 5.32 5.66 4.13
CA VAL A 8 5.80 4.64 5.07
C VAL A 8 7.29 4.83 5.31
N ALA A 9 7.80 4.34 6.44
CA ALA A 9 9.22 4.35 6.71
C ALA A 9 9.93 3.43 5.71
N HIS A 10 11.11 3.85 5.27
CA HIS A 10 11.88 3.10 4.28
C HIS A 10 12.08 1.64 4.68
N ARG A 11 12.39 1.41 5.97
CA ARG A 11 12.60 0.07 6.51
C ARG A 11 11.36 -0.83 6.42
N ASP A 12 10.18 -0.23 6.38
CA ASP A 12 8.92 -0.98 6.35
C ASP A 12 8.47 -1.31 4.93
N MET A 13 9.08 -0.71 3.92
CA MET A 13 8.67 -0.91 2.52
C MET A 13 8.85 -2.36 2.08
N VAL A 14 9.96 -2.98 2.47
CA VAL A 14 10.25 -4.38 2.11
C VAL A 14 9.24 -5.31 2.75
N TYR A 15 8.92 -5.06 4.02
CA TYR A 15 7.94 -5.86 4.74
C TYR A 15 6.56 -5.76 4.11
N LEU A 16 6.12 -4.53 3.80
CA LEU A 16 4.83 -4.31 3.17
C LEU A 16 4.76 -4.97 1.80
N LYS A 17 5.82 -4.85 1.02
CA LYS A 17 5.88 -5.48 -0.29
C LYS A 17 5.75 -6.99 -0.16
N PHE A 18 6.44 -7.59 0.79
CA PHE A 18 6.39 -9.02 1.04
C PHE A 18 4.97 -9.47 1.38
N ILE A 19 4.32 -8.76 2.31
CA ILE A 19 2.96 -9.11 2.73
C ILE A 19 1.98 -8.93 1.57
N LEU A 20 2.06 -7.82 0.86
CA LEU A 20 1.11 -7.51 -0.22
C LEU A 20 1.29 -8.43 -1.43
N GLU A 21 2.49 -8.95 -1.66
CA GLU A 21 2.72 -9.93 -2.72
C GLU A 21 2.00 -11.25 -2.44
N ALA A 22 1.75 -11.58 -1.17
CA ALA A 22 0.97 -12.76 -0.83
C ALA A 22 -0.49 -12.65 -1.27
N TYR A 23 -0.95 -11.44 -1.56
CA TYR A 23 -2.30 -11.16 -2.04
C TYR A 23 -2.28 -10.72 -3.51
N GLU A 24 -1.33 -11.22 -4.26
CA GLU A 24 -1.24 -10.91 -5.69
C GLU A 24 -2.51 -11.35 -6.40
N GLY A 25 -2.95 -10.57 -7.38
CA GLY A 25 -4.27 -10.75 -7.97
C GLY A 25 -5.30 -9.81 -7.36
N MET A 26 -5.09 -9.34 -6.13
CA MET A 26 -5.96 -8.37 -5.47
C MET A 26 -5.39 -6.95 -5.53
N ASN A 27 -4.06 -6.84 -5.63
CA ASN A 27 -3.38 -5.55 -5.63
C ASN A 27 -2.04 -5.60 -6.34
N ILE A 28 -1.54 -4.40 -6.68
CA ILE A 28 -0.16 -4.21 -7.15
C ILE A 28 0.41 -3.04 -6.39
N MET A 29 1.50 -3.27 -5.66
CA MET A 29 2.21 -2.23 -4.94
C MET A 29 3.36 -1.69 -5.79
N SER A 30 3.51 -0.37 -5.83
CA SER A 30 4.61 0.30 -6.52
C SER A 30 5.18 1.39 -5.61
N THR A 31 6.47 1.68 -5.77
CA THR A 31 7.08 2.81 -5.10
C THR A 31 6.95 4.03 -6.01
N VAL A 32 6.29 5.08 -5.52
CA VAL A 32 6.09 6.32 -6.27
C VAL A 32 7.26 7.27 -6.05
N ASP A 33 7.68 7.42 -4.80
CA ASP A 33 8.79 8.29 -4.43
C ASP A 33 9.60 7.60 -3.34
N ASN A 34 10.73 7.04 -3.74
CA ASN A 34 11.58 6.28 -2.84
C ASN A 34 12.17 7.16 -1.73
N ALA A 35 12.55 8.40 -2.07
CA ALA A 35 13.14 9.31 -1.10
C ALA A 35 12.13 9.74 -0.04
N ALA A 36 10.89 10.00 -0.43
CA ALA A 36 9.84 10.41 0.50
C ALA A 36 9.12 9.23 1.15
N GLY A 37 9.36 8.01 0.69
CA GLY A 37 8.71 6.82 1.22
C GLY A 37 7.26 6.69 0.80
N ILE A 38 6.91 7.18 -0.39
CA ILE A 38 5.53 7.14 -0.87
C ILE A 38 5.33 5.91 -1.75
N ILE A 39 4.33 5.11 -1.40
CA ILE A 39 3.95 3.92 -2.15
C ILE A 39 2.54 4.08 -2.70
N ARG A 40 2.28 3.37 -3.78
CA ARG A 40 0.96 3.27 -4.38
C ARG A 40 0.52 1.82 -4.34
N ILE A 41 -0.71 1.61 -3.88
CA ILE A 41 -1.32 0.29 -3.89
C ILE A 41 -2.51 0.35 -4.84
N ALA A 42 -2.38 -0.26 -6.00
CA ALA A 42 -3.45 -0.36 -6.99
C ALA A 42 -4.32 -1.56 -6.64
N ILE A 43 -5.61 -1.33 -6.42
CA ILE A 43 -6.56 -2.35 -5.99
C ILE A 43 -7.32 -2.84 -7.21
N MET A 44 -7.34 -4.16 -7.40
CA MET A 44 -8.07 -4.76 -8.51
C MET A 44 -9.58 -4.60 -8.30
N PRO A 45 -10.36 -4.46 -9.40
CA PRO A 45 -11.81 -4.33 -9.29
C PRO A 45 -12.42 -5.50 -8.52
N GLY A 46 -13.34 -5.18 -7.62
CA GLY A 46 -14.02 -6.17 -6.80
C GLY A 46 -13.34 -6.50 -5.48
N PHE A 47 -12.12 -5.99 -5.26
CA PHE A 47 -11.35 -6.28 -4.04
C PHE A 47 -11.19 -5.08 -3.12
N GLU A 48 -11.93 -3.99 -3.35
CA GLU A 48 -11.76 -2.75 -2.59
C GLU A 48 -12.01 -2.96 -1.09
N ALA A 49 -13.11 -3.63 -0.74
CA ALA A 49 -13.45 -3.87 0.65
C ALA A 49 -12.41 -4.77 1.34
N ASP A 50 -12.01 -5.84 0.65
CA ASP A 50 -11.03 -6.78 1.20
C ASP A 50 -9.67 -6.12 1.39
N MET A 51 -9.24 -5.32 0.41
CA MET A 51 -7.97 -4.62 0.49
C MET A 51 -7.99 -3.53 1.55
N ASP A 52 -9.07 -2.78 1.67
CA ASP A 52 -9.17 -1.74 2.69
C ASP A 52 -9.14 -2.35 4.10
N ALA A 53 -9.73 -3.53 4.29
CA ALA A 53 -9.67 -4.23 5.56
C ALA A 53 -8.24 -4.71 5.86
N LEU A 54 -7.55 -5.24 4.85
CA LEU A 54 -6.16 -5.67 4.99
C LEU A 54 -5.25 -4.48 5.32
N LEU A 55 -5.43 -3.36 4.62
CA LEU A 55 -4.61 -2.17 4.84
C LEU A 55 -4.86 -1.57 6.22
N ALA A 56 -6.09 -1.60 6.71
CA ALA A 56 -6.40 -1.15 8.07
C ALA A 56 -5.70 -2.03 9.11
N ASP A 57 -5.65 -3.32 8.88
CA ASP A 57 -4.97 -4.27 9.76
C ASP A 57 -3.45 -4.06 9.71
N LEU A 58 -2.88 -3.89 8.53
CA LEU A 58 -1.45 -3.61 8.38
C LEU A 58 -1.07 -2.29 9.05
N GLY A 59 -1.94 -1.29 9.02
CA GLY A 59 -1.71 -0.01 9.67
C GLY A 59 -1.58 -0.10 11.18
N ARG A 60 -2.01 -1.18 11.79
CA ARG A 60 -1.81 -1.44 13.23
C ARG A 60 -0.42 -1.95 13.52
N GLN A 61 0.23 -2.57 12.55
CA GLN A 61 1.56 -3.15 12.69
C GLN A 61 2.66 -2.23 12.18
N VAL A 62 2.34 -1.47 11.13
CA VAL A 62 3.30 -0.61 10.44
C VAL A 62 2.67 0.77 10.29
N PRO A 63 3.35 1.84 10.71
CA PRO A 63 2.82 3.18 10.50
C PRO A 63 2.66 3.46 9.00
N MET A 64 1.43 3.73 8.58
CA MET A 64 1.10 4.02 7.18
C MET A 64 0.26 5.29 7.16
N GLU A 65 0.86 6.41 6.76
CA GLU A 65 0.13 7.67 6.64
C GLU A 65 -0.50 7.79 5.27
N PRO A 66 -1.83 8.02 5.19
CA PRO A 66 -2.44 8.32 3.90
C PRO A 66 -1.74 9.53 3.27
N SER A 67 -1.43 9.42 1.99
CA SER A 67 -0.75 10.48 1.25
C SER A 67 -1.62 10.97 0.10
N ALA A 68 -1.46 12.23 -0.23
CA ALA A 68 -2.10 12.77 -1.42
C ALA A 68 -1.49 12.14 -2.67
N ILE A 69 -2.27 12.13 -3.75
CA ILE A 69 -1.77 11.67 -5.05
C ILE A 69 -0.61 12.58 -5.45
N PRO A 70 0.59 12.00 -5.71
CA PRO A 70 1.73 12.82 -6.13
C PRO A 70 1.43 13.53 -7.45
N ALA A 71 1.81 14.78 -7.52
CA ALA A 71 1.62 15.59 -8.73
C ALA A 71 2.61 15.16 -9.81
#